data_ddef13d3633eb2b2aa3dc0d16db724cc
#
_entry.id   ddef13d3633eb2b2aa3dc0d16db724cc
#
_cell.length_a   1.000
_cell.length_b   1.000
_cell.length_c   1.000
_cell.angle_alpha   90.00
_cell.angle_beta   90.00
_cell.angle_gamma   90.00
#
_symmetry.space_group_name_H-M   'P 1'
#
loop_
_entity.id
_entity.type
_entity.pdbx_description
1 polymer ?
#
loop_
_entity_poly.entity_id
_entity_poly.type
_entity_poly.pdbx_seq_one_letter_code
_entity_poly.pdbx_strand_id
1 'polypeptide(L)'
;MEIRLATMQDFDAISAVYADGRAQLAQLGIDQWQSGRPFPETIRADIQHQELYVATEQDIFLGVAMLSAQGDTEYDSIDGTWSTPGTSQNPDYLTIHRVATNTHVARRGTATALFGFAESLARQHHLRALRVDTHPGNVRMHALLEKLGYTHVGSFHLLHTTEPTKLRYAYEKLLS
;
A
#
# COMPACT_ATOMS: atom_id res chain seq x y z
N MET A 1 -12.66 -11.64 -9.96
CA MET A 1 -11.52 -10.73 -9.71
C MET A 1 -10.27 -11.58 -9.69
N GLU A 2 -9.28 -11.22 -10.48
CA GLU A 2 -7.94 -11.81 -10.55
C GLU A 2 -6.93 -10.80 -10.00
N ILE A 3 -5.91 -11.27 -9.27
CA ILE A 3 -4.80 -10.42 -8.82
C ILE A 3 -3.52 -11.03 -9.36
N ARG A 4 -2.74 -10.23 -10.07
CA ARG A 4 -1.51 -10.65 -10.74
C ARG A 4 -0.43 -9.58 -10.70
N LEU A 5 0.81 -9.96 -10.96
CA LEU A 5 1.87 -8.99 -11.20
C LEU A 5 1.52 -8.06 -12.36
N ALA A 6 1.84 -6.79 -12.19
CA ALA A 6 1.75 -5.79 -13.25
C ALA A 6 2.87 -5.98 -14.27
N THR A 7 2.59 -5.62 -15.51
CA THR A 7 3.55 -5.54 -16.60
C THR A 7 3.61 -4.12 -17.16
N MET A 8 4.58 -3.81 -17.99
CA MET A 8 4.67 -2.50 -18.65
C MET A 8 3.46 -2.20 -19.57
N GLN A 9 2.74 -3.22 -20.03
CA GLN A 9 1.51 -3.05 -20.81
C GLN A 9 0.36 -2.47 -19.95
N ASP A 10 0.42 -2.65 -18.64
CA ASP A 10 -0.58 -2.16 -17.69
C ASP A 10 -0.35 -0.70 -17.25
N PHE A 11 0.78 -0.09 -17.65
CA PHE A 11 1.25 1.19 -17.11
C PHE A 11 0.22 2.31 -17.21
N ASP A 12 -0.45 2.46 -18.35
CA ASP A 12 -1.42 3.54 -18.55
C ASP A 12 -2.68 3.33 -17.69
N ALA A 13 -3.17 2.10 -17.58
CA ALA A 13 -4.31 1.75 -16.74
C ALA A 13 -3.97 1.94 -15.24
N ILE A 14 -2.79 1.54 -14.81
CA ILE A 14 -2.28 1.78 -13.45
C ILE A 14 -2.21 3.27 -13.15
N SER A 15 -1.67 4.06 -14.09
CA SER A 15 -1.56 5.52 -13.95
C SER A 15 -2.93 6.18 -13.78
N ALA A 16 -3.95 5.69 -14.49
CA ALA A 16 -5.32 6.16 -14.36
C ALA A 16 -5.92 5.82 -12.98
N VAL A 17 -5.70 4.59 -12.46
CA VAL A 17 -6.14 4.20 -11.12
C VAL A 17 -5.46 5.05 -10.04
N TYR A 18 -4.18 5.38 -10.17
CA TYR A 18 -3.51 6.28 -9.24
C TYR A 18 -4.01 7.72 -9.34
N ALA A 19 -4.36 8.20 -10.54
CA ALA A 19 -4.98 9.52 -10.70
C ALA A 19 -6.34 9.60 -9.98
N ASP A 20 -7.14 8.56 -10.08
CA ASP A 20 -8.40 8.42 -9.33
C ASP A 20 -8.14 8.36 -7.81
N GLY A 21 -7.16 7.59 -7.37
CA GLY A 21 -6.73 7.56 -5.96
C GLY A 21 -6.34 8.93 -5.41
N ARG A 22 -5.59 9.73 -6.17
CA ARG A 22 -5.25 11.13 -5.81
C ARG A 22 -6.50 11.99 -5.64
N ALA A 23 -7.44 11.89 -6.58
CA ALA A 23 -8.71 12.62 -6.50
C ALA A 23 -9.51 12.23 -5.25
N GLN A 24 -9.54 10.95 -4.88
CA GLN A 24 -10.19 10.49 -3.66
C GLN A 24 -9.54 11.06 -2.38
N LEU A 25 -8.21 11.12 -2.33
CA LEU A 25 -7.48 11.70 -1.19
C LEU A 25 -7.70 13.21 -1.10
N ALA A 26 -7.74 13.92 -2.23
CA ALA A 26 -8.08 15.33 -2.28
C ALA A 26 -9.48 15.62 -1.72
N GLN A 27 -10.46 14.75 -1.99
CA GLN A 27 -11.82 14.84 -1.41
C GLN A 27 -11.86 14.69 0.12
N LEU A 28 -10.85 14.04 0.71
CA LEU A 28 -10.68 13.97 2.17
C LEU A 28 -10.02 15.24 2.75
N GLY A 29 -9.58 16.17 1.90
CA GLY A 29 -8.89 17.40 2.32
C GLY A 29 -7.46 17.15 2.83
N ILE A 30 -6.82 16.04 2.44
CA ILE A 30 -5.45 15.71 2.84
C ILE A 30 -4.46 15.87 1.69
N ASP A 31 -3.21 16.14 2.03
CA ASP A 31 -2.13 16.42 1.08
C ASP A 31 -1.39 15.16 0.59
N GLN A 32 -1.76 13.96 1.08
CA GLN A 32 -1.19 12.71 0.63
C GLN A 32 -1.32 12.57 -0.88
N TRP A 33 -0.18 12.33 -1.57
CA TRP A 33 -0.06 12.19 -3.03
C TRP A 33 -0.35 13.45 -3.87
N GLN A 34 -0.73 14.58 -3.28
CA GLN A 34 -1.12 15.78 -4.02
C GLN A 34 0.06 16.44 -4.75
N SER A 35 1.31 16.06 -4.44
CA SER A 35 2.51 16.40 -5.21
C SER A 35 2.65 15.64 -6.54
N GLY A 36 1.69 14.75 -6.88
CA GLY A 36 1.69 13.93 -8.11
C GLY A 36 2.14 12.49 -7.90
N ARG A 37 2.38 12.06 -6.66
CA ARG A 37 2.78 10.68 -6.31
C ARG A 37 1.63 9.68 -6.55
N PRO A 38 1.95 8.39 -6.81
CA PRO A 38 3.26 7.92 -7.23
C PRO A 38 3.63 8.47 -8.61
N PHE A 39 4.89 8.87 -8.79
CA PHE A 39 5.39 9.38 -10.06
C PHE A 39 5.52 8.27 -11.11
N PRO A 40 5.51 8.59 -12.42
CA PRO A 40 5.65 7.60 -13.49
C PRO A 40 6.89 6.71 -13.34
N GLU A 41 8.03 7.27 -12.92
CA GLU A 41 9.27 6.53 -12.66
C GLU A 41 9.14 5.55 -11.49
N THR A 42 8.39 5.92 -10.44
CA THR A 42 8.10 5.03 -9.31
C THR A 42 7.28 3.83 -9.77
N ILE A 43 6.22 4.08 -10.56
CA ILE A 43 5.37 3.00 -11.11
C ILE A 43 6.20 2.04 -11.96
N ARG A 44 7.07 2.58 -12.84
CA ARG A 44 7.96 1.74 -13.67
C ARG A 44 8.92 0.91 -12.83
N ALA A 45 9.53 1.52 -11.80
CA ALA A 45 10.44 0.82 -10.90
C ALA A 45 9.72 -0.33 -10.17
N ASP A 46 8.54 -0.08 -9.63
CA ASP A 46 7.75 -1.11 -8.94
C ASP A 46 7.38 -2.28 -9.88
N ILE A 47 7.05 -1.99 -11.15
CA ILE A 47 6.81 -3.04 -12.15
C ILE A 47 8.09 -3.83 -12.44
N GLN A 48 9.22 -3.15 -12.64
CA GLN A 48 10.51 -3.79 -12.94
C GLN A 48 11.01 -4.66 -11.78
N HIS A 49 10.77 -4.24 -10.54
CA HIS A 49 11.10 -5.01 -9.34
C HIS A 49 10.12 -6.16 -9.07
N GLN A 50 9.05 -6.30 -9.87
CA GLN A 50 7.99 -7.30 -9.68
C GLN A 50 7.29 -7.18 -8.31
N GLU A 51 7.08 -5.95 -7.87
CA GLU A 51 6.45 -5.62 -6.59
C GLU A 51 5.08 -4.99 -6.76
N LEU A 52 4.68 -4.63 -7.99
CA LEU A 52 3.38 -4.02 -8.26
C LEU A 52 2.36 -5.07 -8.71
N TYR A 53 1.23 -5.12 -8.03
CA TYR A 53 0.13 -6.05 -8.31
C TYR A 53 -1.12 -5.29 -8.72
N VAL A 54 -1.83 -5.82 -9.70
CA VAL A 54 -3.10 -5.29 -10.19
C VAL A 54 -4.23 -6.27 -9.95
N ALA A 55 -5.38 -5.72 -9.55
CA ALA A 55 -6.64 -6.46 -9.48
C ALA A 55 -7.47 -6.14 -10.72
N THR A 56 -7.87 -7.17 -11.46
CA THR A 56 -8.64 -7.04 -12.71
C THR A 56 -9.85 -7.95 -12.72
N GLU A 57 -10.84 -7.61 -13.52
CA GLU A 57 -11.99 -8.46 -13.83
C GLU A 57 -12.50 -8.15 -15.23
N GLN A 58 -12.49 -9.15 -16.14
CA GLN A 58 -12.91 -8.97 -17.54
C GLN A 58 -12.29 -7.73 -18.19
N ASP A 59 -10.95 -7.63 -18.10
CA ASP A 59 -10.13 -6.52 -18.63
C ASP A 59 -10.34 -5.14 -17.96
N ILE A 60 -11.19 -5.06 -16.94
CA ILE A 60 -11.37 -3.84 -16.15
C ILE A 60 -10.36 -3.81 -15.01
N PHE A 61 -9.57 -2.72 -14.92
CA PHE A 61 -8.67 -2.49 -13.80
C PHE A 61 -9.46 -2.00 -12.58
N LEU A 62 -9.46 -2.79 -11.52
CA LEU A 62 -10.20 -2.53 -10.29
C LEU A 62 -9.36 -1.84 -9.22
N GLY A 63 -8.06 -2.09 -9.22
CA GLY A 63 -7.14 -1.52 -8.23
C GLY A 63 -5.71 -1.99 -8.40
N VAL A 64 -4.85 -1.43 -7.58
CA VAL A 64 -3.41 -1.66 -7.58
C VAL A 64 -2.86 -1.60 -6.16
N ALA A 65 -1.82 -2.37 -5.87
CA ALA A 65 -1.03 -2.30 -4.64
C ALA A 65 0.43 -2.64 -4.92
N MET A 66 1.37 -1.97 -4.27
CA MET A 66 2.76 -2.38 -4.20
C MET A 66 2.96 -3.26 -2.98
N LEU A 67 3.54 -4.43 -3.18
CA LEU A 67 3.80 -5.44 -2.15
C LEU A 67 5.27 -5.83 -2.20
N SER A 68 6.02 -5.61 -1.12
CA SER A 68 7.46 -5.86 -1.08
C SER A 68 7.87 -6.65 0.17
N ALA A 69 8.72 -7.64 -0.03
CA ALA A 69 9.40 -8.39 1.03
C ALA A 69 10.85 -7.91 1.27
N GLN A 70 11.26 -6.81 0.63
CA GLN A 70 12.65 -6.31 0.69
C GLN A 70 12.95 -5.46 1.94
N GLY A 71 11.95 -5.23 2.79
CA GLY A 71 12.07 -4.33 3.93
C GLY A 71 11.92 -2.85 3.54
N ASP A 72 11.70 -2.00 4.54
CA ASP A 72 11.53 -0.56 4.35
C ASP A 72 12.31 0.21 5.42
N THR A 73 13.24 1.06 4.99
CA THR A 73 14.09 1.85 5.89
C THR A 73 13.29 2.87 6.71
N GLU A 74 12.14 3.33 6.21
CA GLU A 74 11.25 4.24 6.95
C GLU A 74 10.66 3.55 8.20
N TYR A 75 10.59 2.21 8.20
CA TYR A 75 10.05 1.42 9.31
C TYR A 75 11.09 1.05 10.38
N ASP A 76 12.37 1.32 10.16
CA ASP A 76 13.42 1.02 11.14
C ASP A 76 13.34 1.89 12.40
N SER A 77 12.72 3.07 12.30
CA SER A 77 12.59 4.00 13.42
C SER A 77 11.18 4.61 13.47
N ILE A 78 10.32 4.02 14.27
CA ILE A 78 8.98 4.56 14.53
C ILE A 78 8.86 5.03 15.99
N ASP A 79 8.02 6.00 16.24
CA ASP A 79 7.53 6.34 17.58
C ASP A 79 6.43 5.34 17.93
N GLY A 80 6.85 4.23 18.54
CA GLY A 80 6.03 3.05 18.80
C GLY A 80 6.89 1.78 18.77
N THR A 81 6.23 0.63 18.64
CA THR A 81 6.94 -0.68 18.65
C THR A 81 6.24 -1.67 17.73
N TRP A 82 6.99 -2.21 16.76
CA TRP A 82 6.54 -3.35 15.98
C TRP A 82 6.45 -4.61 16.86
N SER A 83 5.46 -5.46 16.63
CA SER A 83 5.30 -6.73 17.33
C SER A 83 6.27 -7.80 16.83
N THR A 84 6.83 -7.63 15.63
CA THR A 84 7.86 -8.50 15.07
C THR A 84 9.20 -7.78 14.99
N PRO A 85 10.35 -8.50 15.15
CA PRO A 85 11.66 -7.86 15.23
C PRO A 85 12.28 -7.49 13.88
N GLY A 86 11.57 -7.72 12.76
CA GLY A 86 12.11 -7.49 11.42
C GLY A 86 12.50 -6.03 11.18
N THR A 87 13.65 -5.84 10.54
CA THR A 87 14.22 -4.56 10.12
C THR A 87 14.32 -4.49 8.60
N SER A 88 14.65 -3.33 8.04
CA SER A 88 14.89 -3.19 6.61
C SER A 88 16.01 -4.10 6.09
N GLN A 89 17.01 -4.41 6.93
CA GLN A 89 18.15 -5.26 6.57
C GLN A 89 17.85 -6.75 6.73
N ASN A 90 16.91 -7.11 7.58
CA ASN A 90 16.48 -8.48 7.82
C ASN A 90 14.96 -8.51 8.00
N PRO A 91 14.20 -8.36 6.92
CA PRO A 91 12.74 -8.24 7.00
C PRO A 91 12.10 -9.60 7.32
N ASP A 92 11.17 -9.59 8.27
CA ASP A 92 10.26 -10.70 8.56
C ASP A 92 8.79 -10.31 8.30
N TYR A 93 8.59 -9.25 7.52
CA TYR A 93 7.29 -8.68 7.18
C TYR A 93 7.17 -8.38 5.68
N LEU A 94 5.94 -8.37 5.20
CA LEU A 94 5.59 -7.82 3.88
C LEU A 94 5.13 -6.38 4.06
N THR A 95 5.67 -5.47 3.26
CA THR A 95 5.25 -4.08 3.18
C THR A 95 4.13 -3.92 2.15
N ILE A 96 3.09 -3.17 2.50
CA ILE A 96 1.98 -2.83 1.60
C ILE A 96 1.99 -1.31 1.39
N HIS A 97 2.25 -0.88 0.17
CA HIS A 97 2.28 0.53 -0.21
C HIS A 97 1.38 0.83 -1.41
N ARG A 98 1.09 2.09 -1.60
CA ARG A 98 0.47 2.64 -2.81
C ARG A 98 -0.80 1.90 -3.24
N VAL A 99 -1.65 1.55 -2.26
CA VAL A 99 -2.96 0.94 -2.54
C VAL A 99 -3.90 1.99 -3.11
N ALA A 100 -4.45 1.72 -4.30
CA ALA A 100 -5.48 2.54 -4.93
C ALA A 100 -6.54 1.66 -5.57
N THR A 101 -7.77 2.16 -5.63
CA THR A 101 -8.90 1.46 -6.25
C THR A 101 -9.61 2.37 -7.23
N ASN A 102 -10.12 1.80 -8.30
CA ASN A 102 -10.90 2.48 -9.31
C ASN A 102 -12.32 2.77 -8.78
N THR A 103 -12.67 4.04 -8.58
CA THR A 103 -13.98 4.46 -8.07
C THR A 103 -15.09 4.47 -9.12
N HIS A 104 -14.72 4.44 -10.40
CA HIS A 104 -15.69 4.38 -11.50
C HIS A 104 -16.34 3.00 -11.62
N VAL A 105 -15.80 2.01 -10.91
CA VAL A 105 -16.35 0.65 -10.84
C VAL A 105 -16.98 0.45 -9.46
N ALA A 106 -18.26 0.04 -9.42
CA ALA A 106 -18.99 -0.13 -8.16
C ALA A 106 -18.25 -1.02 -7.13
N ARG A 107 -18.40 -0.67 -5.86
CA ARG A 107 -17.79 -1.31 -4.66
C ARG A 107 -17.69 -2.82 -4.77
N ARG A 108 -16.53 -3.35 -5.18
CA ARG A 108 -16.28 -4.79 -5.39
C ARG A 108 -15.39 -5.42 -4.32
N GLY A 109 -15.09 -4.71 -3.24
CA GLY A 109 -14.19 -5.20 -2.19
C GLY A 109 -12.73 -5.30 -2.65
N THR A 110 -12.33 -4.56 -3.69
CA THR A 110 -11.00 -4.64 -4.31
C THR A 110 -9.87 -4.41 -3.31
N ALA A 111 -9.97 -3.38 -2.46
CA ALA A 111 -8.95 -3.16 -1.44
C ALA A 111 -8.84 -4.34 -0.47
N THR A 112 -9.98 -4.87 0.02
CA THR A 112 -10.01 -6.07 0.87
C THR A 112 -9.35 -7.27 0.17
N ALA A 113 -9.60 -7.46 -1.12
CA ALA A 113 -9.00 -8.56 -1.89
C ALA A 113 -7.48 -8.38 -2.06
N LEU A 114 -6.99 -7.16 -2.32
CA LEU A 114 -5.56 -6.86 -2.40
C LEU A 114 -4.84 -7.13 -1.07
N PHE A 115 -5.43 -6.73 0.06
CA PHE A 115 -4.89 -7.03 1.38
C PHE A 115 -4.91 -8.53 1.70
N GLY A 116 -5.97 -9.26 1.34
CA GLY A 116 -6.03 -10.72 1.48
C GLY A 116 -5.00 -11.45 0.62
N PHE A 117 -4.75 -10.94 -0.60
CA PHE A 117 -3.69 -11.44 -1.45
C PHE A 117 -2.30 -11.18 -0.82
N ALA A 118 -2.07 -9.99 -0.25
CA ALA A 118 -0.83 -9.68 0.45
C ALA A 118 -0.58 -10.64 1.64
N GLU A 119 -1.62 -11.01 2.40
CA GLU A 119 -1.50 -12.03 3.46
C GLU A 119 -1.07 -13.38 2.91
N SER A 120 -1.68 -13.82 1.80
CA SER A 120 -1.32 -15.08 1.14
C SER A 120 0.12 -15.06 0.63
N LEU A 121 0.53 -13.94 0.03
CA LEU A 121 1.90 -13.76 -0.46
C LEU A 121 2.91 -13.77 0.68
N ALA A 122 2.62 -13.07 1.79
CA ALA A 122 3.49 -13.05 2.97
C ALA A 122 3.66 -14.46 3.57
N ARG A 123 2.59 -15.26 3.64
CA ARG A 123 2.67 -16.67 4.08
C ARG A 123 3.52 -17.52 3.15
N GLN A 124 3.41 -17.33 1.82
CA GLN A 124 4.25 -18.05 0.83
C GLN A 124 5.73 -17.71 1.00
N HIS A 125 6.05 -16.48 1.42
CA HIS A 125 7.41 -16.04 1.73
C HIS A 125 7.84 -16.35 3.18
N HIS A 126 7.03 -17.07 3.97
CA HIS A 126 7.29 -17.38 5.38
C HIS A 126 7.52 -16.16 6.28
N LEU A 127 6.91 -15.03 5.92
CA LEU A 127 6.96 -13.79 6.70
C LEU A 127 5.97 -13.84 7.86
N ARG A 128 6.28 -13.11 8.94
CA ARG A 128 5.53 -13.16 10.20
C ARG A 128 4.46 -12.09 10.32
N ALA A 129 4.58 -11.03 9.54
CA ALA A 129 3.69 -9.87 9.63
C ALA A 129 3.48 -9.18 8.28
N LEU A 130 2.44 -8.32 8.25
CA LEU A 130 2.28 -7.30 7.23
C LEU A 130 2.39 -5.94 7.90
N ARG A 131 3.09 -5.01 7.26
CA ARG A 131 3.23 -3.62 7.71
C ARG A 131 2.72 -2.67 6.63
N VAL A 132 2.03 -1.64 7.07
CA VAL A 132 1.47 -0.61 6.22
C VAL A 132 1.42 0.71 6.96
N ASP A 133 1.57 1.82 6.26
CA ASP A 133 1.41 3.14 6.82
C ASP A 133 0.41 3.98 6.02
N THR A 134 -0.14 5.00 6.66
CA THR A 134 -1.05 5.91 5.99
C THR A 134 -1.04 7.30 6.65
N HIS A 135 -1.50 8.30 5.90
CA HIS A 135 -1.69 9.66 6.39
C HIS A 135 -2.71 9.70 7.54
N PRO A 136 -2.48 10.49 8.61
CA PRO A 136 -3.40 10.57 9.76
C PRO A 136 -4.85 10.90 9.39
N GLY A 137 -5.07 11.70 8.35
CA GLY A 137 -6.39 12.08 7.86
C GLY A 137 -7.04 11.08 6.90
N ASN A 138 -6.37 9.96 6.56
CA ASN A 138 -6.94 8.96 5.65
C ASN A 138 -7.92 8.02 6.37
N VAL A 139 -9.06 8.58 6.79
CA VAL A 139 -10.07 7.87 7.60
C VAL A 139 -10.60 6.60 6.92
N ARG A 140 -10.61 6.56 5.57
CA ARG A 140 -11.05 5.37 4.83
C ARG A 140 -10.06 4.21 4.97
N MET A 141 -8.75 4.52 4.91
CA MET A 141 -7.72 3.50 5.10
C MET A 141 -7.68 3.03 6.55
N HIS A 142 -7.80 3.93 7.54
CA HIS A 142 -7.88 3.55 8.95
C HIS A 142 -9.02 2.56 9.21
N ALA A 143 -10.23 2.87 8.75
CA ALA A 143 -11.39 1.98 8.91
C ALA A 143 -11.19 0.62 8.20
N LEU A 144 -10.54 0.61 7.04
CA LEU A 144 -10.22 -0.63 6.33
C LEU A 144 -9.22 -1.49 7.13
N LEU A 145 -8.13 -0.89 7.61
CA LEU A 145 -7.08 -1.58 8.35
C LEU A 145 -7.62 -2.20 9.65
N GLU A 146 -8.41 -1.43 10.42
CA GLU A 146 -9.08 -1.93 11.62
C GLU A 146 -9.99 -3.13 11.31
N LYS A 147 -10.82 -3.00 10.26
CA LYS A 147 -11.71 -4.09 9.81
C LYS A 147 -10.94 -5.35 9.42
N LEU A 148 -9.75 -5.20 8.86
CA LEU A 148 -8.88 -6.33 8.43
C LEU A 148 -8.00 -6.87 9.56
N GLY A 149 -8.11 -6.34 10.78
CA GLY A 149 -7.39 -6.81 11.95
C GLY A 149 -5.96 -6.31 12.06
N TYR A 150 -5.64 -5.16 11.43
CA TYR A 150 -4.39 -4.46 11.66
C TYR A 150 -4.45 -3.66 12.96
N THR A 151 -3.35 -3.62 13.68
CA THR A 151 -3.19 -2.83 14.91
C THR A 151 -2.35 -1.59 14.61
N HIS A 152 -2.80 -0.42 15.07
CA HIS A 152 -1.99 0.79 15.07
C HIS A 152 -0.88 0.64 16.12
N VAL A 153 0.38 0.67 15.69
CA VAL A 153 1.55 0.38 16.53
C VAL A 153 2.47 1.57 16.77
N GLY A 154 2.24 2.67 16.07
CA GLY A 154 3.06 3.86 16.24
C GLY A 154 2.93 4.82 15.06
N SER A 155 3.88 5.75 14.97
CA SER A 155 3.94 6.75 13.93
C SER A 155 5.39 7.08 13.54
N PHE A 156 5.58 7.70 12.39
CA PHE A 156 6.88 8.19 11.94
C PHE A 156 6.71 9.34 10.95
N HIS A 157 7.80 10.01 10.62
CA HIS A 157 7.82 11.07 9.61
C HIS A 157 8.60 10.60 8.40
N LEU A 158 7.98 10.66 7.22
CA LEU A 158 8.64 10.36 5.95
C LEU A 158 9.88 11.23 5.76
N LEU A 159 11.01 10.60 5.46
CA LEU A 159 12.29 11.29 5.27
C LEU A 159 12.41 11.92 3.87
N HIS A 160 11.87 11.23 2.85
CA HIS A 160 12.05 11.56 1.44
C HIS A 160 10.73 11.92 0.76
N THR A 161 10.06 12.96 1.26
CA THR A 161 8.81 13.46 0.66
C THR A 161 8.79 14.97 0.57
N THR A 162 8.12 15.49 -0.46
CA THR A 162 7.78 16.91 -0.61
C THR A 162 6.38 17.24 -0.10
N GLU A 163 5.64 16.25 0.43
CA GLU A 163 4.33 16.47 1.03
C GLU A 163 4.47 17.29 2.32
N PRO A 164 3.60 18.30 2.56
CA PRO A 164 3.64 19.10 3.78
C PRO A 164 3.46 18.25 5.03
N THR A 165 2.50 17.32 5.02
CA THR A 165 2.26 16.39 6.12
C THR A 165 3.11 15.14 5.94
N LYS A 166 4.24 15.10 6.65
CA LYS A 166 5.16 13.96 6.64
C LYS A 166 4.75 12.84 7.58
N LEU A 167 3.91 13.13 8.57
CA LEU A 167 3.47 12.16 9.59
C LEU A 167 2.70 11.01 8.92
N ARG A 168 3.03 9.79 9.34
CA ARG A 168 2.34 8.55 8.99
C ARG A 168 2.01 7.76 10.24
N TYR A 169 0.85 7.13 10.25
CA TYR A 169 0.47 6.15 11.26
C TYR A 169 0.84 4.77 10.75
N ALA A 170 1.56 4.03 11.60
CA ALA A 170 2.09 2.71 11.30
C ALA A 170 1.16 1.62 11.83
N TYR A 171 0.87 0.64 10.99
CA TYR A 171 -0.01 -0.48 11.29
C TYR A 171 0.69 -1.81 11.02
N GLU A 172 0.44 -2.79 11.88
CA GLU A 172 0.95 -4.14 11.72
C GLU A 172 -0.17 -5.17 11.87
N LYS A 173 -0.10 -6.23 11.10
CA LYS A 173 -0.92 -7.43 11.26
C LYS A 173 -0.02 -8.65 11.37
N LEU A 174 -0.13 -9.37 12.49
CA LEU A 174 0.57 -10.64 12.68
C LEU A 174 -0.10 -11.74 11.85
N LEU A 175 0.72 -12.61 11.28
CA LEU A 175 0.29 -13.80 10.57
C LEU A 175 0.46 -15.00 11.51
N SER A 176 -0.63 -15.69 11.75
CA SER A 176 -0.67 -16.98 12.47
C SER A 176 -0.34 -18.15 11.53
#